data_fe2724314732efdc099272e4c905b3ec
#
_entry.id   fe2724314732efdc099272e4c905b3ec
#
_cell.length_a   1.000
_cell.length_b   1.000
_cell.length_c   1.000
_cell.angle_alpha   90.00
_cell.angle_beta   90.00
_cell.angle_gamma   90.00
#
_symmetry.space_group_name_H-M   'P 1'
#
loop_
_entity.id
_entity.type
_entity.pdbx_description
1 polymer ?
#
loop_
_entity_poly.entity_id
_entity_poly.type
_entity_poly.pdbx_seq_one_letter_code
_entity_poly.pdbx_strand_id
1 'polypeptide(L)'
;TGGSGYTFVTTAIYNQLPDEARMSPDTKWETEHTAEWDNAFALMAELHPYLYQTAGKVQYPMKNAGSLDLLATKQIDMTPAFVNMVLSQKNMGTMPESIKLQPIEPAFSGALAGFCIPKIAKDQEAALSVIDYYLSYEAQAIGWNTMYASPVVDTAKLENLDHADWLEETNMDELRYFSIGMIQKDIVVRWAEEIAPLAQ
;
A
#
# COMPACT_ATOMS: atom_id res chain seq x y z
N THR A 1 -4.18 -9.00 -8.81
CA THR A 1 -4.47 -9.49 -7.48
C THR A 1 -3.20 -9.43 -6.64
N GLY A 2 -3.12 -8.48 -5.76
CA GLY A 2 -1.95 -8.14 -4.95
C GLY A 2 -1.46 -6.73 -5.24
N GLY A 3 -0.61 -6.20 -4.36
CA GLY A 3 -0.06 -4.86 -4.50
C GLY A 3 -1.06 -3.73 -4.21
N SER A 4 -0.82 -2.56 -4.78
CA SER A 4 -1.55 -1.33 -4.47
C SER A 4 -3.05 -1.41 -4.77
N GLY A 5 -3.46 -2.11 -5.82
CA GLY A 5 -4.88 -2.29 -6.13
C GLY A 5 -5.64 -3.08 -5.06
N TYR A 6 -5.02 -4.13 -4.52
CA TYR A 6 -5.59 -4.87 -3.40
C TYR A 6 -5.68 -4.00 -2.14
N THR A 7 -4.64 -3.24 -1.85
CA THR A 7 -4.64 -2.29 -0.74
C THR A 7 -5.75 -1.25 -0.88
N PHE A 8 -6.01 -0.75 -2.10
CA PHE A 8 -7.10 0.17 -2.37
C PHE A 8 -8.47 -0.43 -2.01
N VAL A 9 -8.77 -1.63 -2.51
CA VAL A 9 -10.04 -2.32 -2.23
C VAL A 9 -10.21 -2.58 -0.73
N THR A 10 -9.15 -3.05 -0.07
CA THR A 10 -9.17 -3.31 1.37
C THR A 10 -9.38 -2.03 2.16
N THR A 11 -8.75 -0.94 1.76
CA THR A 11 -8.93 0.36 2.41
C THR A 11 -10.37 0.87 2.23
N ALA A 12 -10.97 0.67 1.06
CA ALA A 12 -12.37 1.03 0.82
C ALA A 12 -13.32 0.29 1.78
N ILE A 13 -13.12 -1.02 1.97
CA ILE A 13 -13.89 -1.81 2.94
C ILE A 13 -13.61 -1.32 4.37
N TYR A 14 -12.35 -1.19 4.72
CA TYR A 14 -11.92 -0.79 6.05
C TYR A 14 -12.47 0.58 6.47
N ASN A 15 -12.59 1.51 5.54
CA ASN A 15 -13.14 2.83 5.80
C ASN A 15 -14.64 2.82 6.11
N GLN A 16 -15.36 1.77 5.75
CA GLN A 16 -16.76 1.60 6.08
C GLN A 16 -16.97 0.93 7.46
N LEU A 17 -15.95 0.26 8.00
CA LEU A 17 -16.07 -0.48 9.24
C LEU A 17 -16.08 0.46 10.46
N PRO A 18 -16.81 0.15 11.53
CA PRO A 18 -16.70 0.84 12.81
C PRO A 18 -15.32 0.61 13.44
N ASP A 19 -14.88 1.53 14.30
CA ASP A 19 -13.52 1.52 14.86
C ASP A 19 -13.19 0.25 15.63
N GLU A 20 -14.13 -0.28 16.39
CA GLU A 20 -13.97 -1.54 17.12
C GLU A 20 -13.75 -2.74 16.20
N ALA A 21 -14.41 -2.78 15.04
CA ALA A 21 -14.23 -3.85 14.06
C ALA A 21 -12.87 -3.76 13.35
N ARG A 22 -12.40 -2.53 13.10
CA ARG A 22 -11.11 -2.29 12.46
C ARG A 22 -9.93 -2.85 13.24
N MET A 23 -10.02 -2.84 14.56
CA MET A 23 -8.96 -3.25 15.47
C MET A 23 -9.03 -4.71 15.88
N SER A 24 -10.10 -5.44 15.50
CA SER A 24 -10.28 -6.83 15.89
C SER A 24 -9.74 -7.79 14.83
N PRO A 25 -8.70 -8.60 15.15
CA PRO A 25 -8.21 -9.62 14.22
C PRO A 25 -9.17 -10.80 14.05
N ASP A 26 -10.14 -10.95 14.96
CA ASP A 26 -11.08 -12.06 15.00
C ASP A 26 -12.42 -11.72 14.34
N THR A 27 -12.62 -10.48 13.92
CA THR A 27 -13.85 -10.03 13.28
C THR A 27 -14.05 -10.72 11.94
N LYS A 28 -15.19 -11.34 11.76
CA LYS A 28 -15.64 -11.92 10.48
C LYS A 28 -16.35 -10.84 9.68
N TRP A 29 -15.59 -9.96 9.10
CA TRP A 29 -16.11 -8.77 8.41
C TRP A 29 -17.16 -9.12 7.36
N GLU A 30 -16.94 -10.19 6.59
CA GLU A 30 -17.84 -10.66 5.53
C GLU A 30 -19.23 -11.11 6.01
N THR A 31 -19.35 -11.48 7.28
CA THR A 31 -20.61 -11.96 7.88
C THR A 31 -21.18 -11.04 8.94
N GLU A 32 -20.32 -10.37 9.71
CA GLU A 32 -20.71 -9.49 10.80
C GLU A 32 -20.90 -8.03 10.35
N HIS A 33 -20.27 -7.64 9.23
CA HIS A 33 -20.27 -6.29 8.67
C HIS A 33 -20.67 -6.30 7.18
N THR A 34 -21.70 -7.07 6.81
CA THR A 34 -22.14 -7.22 5.42
C THR A 34 -22.55 -5.88 4.79
N ALA A 35 -23.23 -5.02 5.56
CA ALA A 35 -23.69 -3.72 5.06
C ALA A 35 -22.51 -2.78 4.72
N GLU A 36 -21.46 -2.80 5.54
CA GLU A 36 -20.24 -2.03 5.31
C GLU A 36 -19.49 -2.54 4.07
N TRP A 37 -19.45 -3.84 3.88
CA TRP A 37 -18.92 -4.44 2.66
C TRP A 37 -19.73 -4.06 1.43
N ASP A 38 -21.06 -4.12 1.51
CA ASP A 38 -21.95 -3.73 0.41
C ASP A 38 -21.75 -2.28 0.02
N ASN A 39 -21.61 -1.37 0.99
CA ASN A 39 -21.29 0.03 0.75
C ASN A 39 -19.94 0.22 0.06
N ALA A 40 -18.91 -0.51 0.47
CA ALA A 40 -17.58 -0.43 -0.15
C ALA A 40 -17.60 -0.92 -1.61
N PHE A 41 -18.31 -2.04 -1.87
CA PHE A 41 -18.43 -2.58 -3.24
C PHE A 41 -19.31 -1.69 -4.12
N ALA A 42 -20.36 -1.08 -3.58
CA ALA A 42 -21.16 -0.08 -4.29
C ALA A 42 -20.31 1.14 -4.69
N LEU A 43 -19.47 1.65 -3.79
CA LEU A 43 -18.53 2.72 -4.11
C LEU A 43 -17.55 2.32 -5.23
N MET A 44 -17.01 1.12 -5.20
CA MET A 44 -16.12 0.62 -6.27
C MET A 44 -16.85 0.49 -7.61
N ALA A 45 -18.11 0.07 -7.61
CA ALA A 45 -18.93 0.01 -8.81
C ALA A 45 -19.21 1.41 -9.37
N GLU A 46 -19.46 2.40 -8.50
CA GLU A 46 -19.64 3.81 -8.89
C GLU A 46 -18.37 4.42 -9.50
N LEU A 47 -17.20 4.07 -8.97
CA LEU A 47 -15.92 4.52 -9.50
C LEU A 47 -15.52 3.83 -10.82
N HIS A 48 -16.09 2.66 -11.11
CA HIS A 48 -15.67 1.83 -12.22
C HIS A 48 -15.67 2.53 -13.60
N PRO A 49 -16.67 3.37 -13.97
CA PRO A 49 -16.68 4.09 -15.24
C PRO A 49 -15.54 5.11 -15.43
N TYR A 50 -14.88 5.51 -14.34
CA TYR A 50 -13.78 6.48 -14.33
C TYR A 50 -12.40 5.83 -14.38
N LEU A 51 -12.34 4.50 -14.34
CA LEU A 51 -11.09 3.77 -14.45
C LEU A 51 -10.52 3.84 -15.88
N TYR A 52 -9.24 3.55 -16.01
CA TYR A 52 -8.56 3.52 -17.31
C TYR A 52 -9.31 2.64 -18.33
N GLN A 53 -9.50 3.18 -19.52
CA GLN A 53 -10.26 2.50 -20.57
C GLN A 53 -9.46 2.44 -21.87
N THR A 54 -9.65 1.33 -22.61
CA THR A 54 -9.21 1.19 -24.00
C THR A 54 -10.39 0.75 -24.85
N ALA A 55 -10.65 1.49 -25.93
CA ALA A 55 -11.78 1.25 -26.80
C ALA A 55 -13.15 1.19 -26.06
N GLY A 56 -13.31 2.03 -25.03
CA GLY A 56 -14.54 2.11 -24.23
C GLY A 56 -14.73 0.98 -23.22
N LYS A 57 -13.72 0.16 -23.00
CA LYS A 57 -13.76 -0.91 -21.99
C LYS A 57 -12.71 -0.65 -20.91
N VAL A 58 -13.11 -0.82 -19.65
CA VAL A 58 -12.19 -0.69 -18.53
C VAL A 58 -11.09 -1.74 -18.60
N GLN A 59 -9.86 -1.31 -18.36
CA GLN A 59 -8.69 -2.16 -18.31
C GLN A 59 -8.05 -2.11 -16.93
N TYR A 60 -7.72 -3.27 -16.41
CA TYR A 60 -6.96 -3.38 -15.16
C TYR A 60 -5.48 -3.59 -15.49
N PRO A 61 -4.62 -2.58 -15.20
CA PRO A 61 -3.19 -2.69 -15.47
C PRO A 61 -2.58 -3.88 -14.76
N MET A 62 -1.60 -4.52 -15.41
CA MET A 62 -0.94 -5.67 -14.83
C MET A 62 0.08 -5.23 -13.78
N LYS A 63 -0.14 -5.59 -12.51
CA LYS A 63 0.71 -5.27 -11.36
C LYS A 63 0.88 -3.76 -11.13
N ASN A 64 1.65 -3.39 -10.12
CA ASN A 64 1.94 -2.00 -9.81
C ASN A 64 2.69 -1.27 -10.95
N ALA A 65 3.61 -1.98 -11.61
CA ALA A 65 4.39 -1.41 -12.71
C ALA A 65 3.48 -0.91 -13.85
N GLY A 66 2.48 -1.70 -14.26
CA GLY A 66 1.57 -1.28 -15.33
C GLY A 66 0.77 -0.02 -14.98
N SER A 67 0.35 0.14 -13.72
CA SER A 67 -0.32 1.38 -13.28
C SER A 67 0.63 2.58 -13.28
N LEU A 68 1.88 2.38 -12.85
CA LEU A 68 2.89 3.44 -12.84
C LEU A 68 3.31 3.85 -14.25
N ASP A 69 3.37 2.91 -15.20
CA ASP A 69 3.67 3.20 -16.61
C ASP A 69 2.57 4.06 -17.25
N LEU A 70 1.29 3.77 -16.92
CA LEU A 70 0.16 4.61 -17.38
C LEU A 70 0.23 6.02 -16.79
N LEU A 71 0.58 6.14 -15.51
CA LEU A 71 0.78 7.43 -14.84
C LEU A 71 1.96 8.21 -15.45
N ALA A 72 3.11 7.55 -15.64
CA ALA A 72 4.30 8.16 -16.21
C ALA A 72 4.07 8.66 -17.65
N THR A 73 3.24 7.94 -18.42
CA THR A 73 2.87 8.31 -19.80
C THR A 73 1.64 9.21 -19.89
N LYS A 74 1.11 9.67 -18.76
CA LYS A 74 -0.06 10.58 -18.66
C LYS A 74 -1.34 10.02 -19.29
N GLN A 75 -1.51 8.71 -19.24
CA GLN A 75 -2.74 8.05 -19.67
C GLN A 75 -3.78 7.97 -18.54
N ILE A 76 -3.34 8.15 -17.30
CA ILE A 76 -4.17 8.32 -16.13
C ILE A 76 -3.64 9.49 -15.29
N ASP A 77 -4.50 10.09 -14.49
CA ASP A 77 -4.17 11.24 -13.67
C ASP A 77 -3.71 10.84 -12.26
N MET A 78 -4.15 9.68 -11.75
CA MET A 78 -3.81 9.20 -10.42
C MET A 78 -3.85 7.66 -10.35
N THR A 79 -3.07 7.12 -9.42
CA THR A 79 -3.12 5.69 -9.07
C THR A 79 -2.63 5.48 -7.65
N PRO A 80 -3.21 4.54 -6.89
CA PRO A 80 -2.60 4.10 -5.64
C PRO A 80 -1.26 3.42 -5.94
N ALA A 81 -0.22 3.77 -5.18
CA ALA A 81 1.12 3.27 -5.41
C ALA A 81 1.90 3.10 -4.11
N PHE A 82 2.93 2.28 -4.14
CA PHE A 82 3.95 2.26 -3.10
C PHE A 82 4.96 3.38 -3.34
N VAL A 83 5.23 4.18 -2.32
CA VAL A 83 6.13 5.34 -2.40
C VAL A 83 7.51 4.94 -2.94
N ASN A 84 8.08 3.85 -2.42
CA ASN A 84 9.38 3.35 -2.88
C ASN A 84 9.44 3.03 -4.37
N MET A 85 8.35 2.54 -4.97
CA MET A 85 8.30 2.26 -6.40
C MET A 85 8.30 3.54 -7.23
N VAL A 86 7.54 4.56 -6.80
CA VAL A 86 7.48 5.85 -7.49
C VAL A 86 8.83 6.56 -7.40
N LEU A 87 9.43 6.65 -6.21
CA LEU A 87 10.72 7.29 -6.00
C LEU A 87 11.85 6.58 -6.76
N SER A 88 11.84 5.24 -6.80
CA SER A 88 12.80 4.50 -7.62
C SER A 88 12.68 4.83 -9.11
N GLN A 89 11.46 5.00 -9.64
CA GLN A 89 11.26 5.40 -11.03
C GLN A 89 11.65 6.85 -11.29
N LYS A 90 11.42 7.76 -10.32
CA LYS A 90 11.93 9.15 -10.40
C LYS A 90 13.46 9.16 -10.47
N ASN A 91 14.11 8.43 -9.59
CA ASN A 91 15.58 8.34 -9.57
C ASN A 91 16.17 7.75 -10.88
N MET A 92 15.45 6.82 -11.50
CA MET A 92 15.81 6.28 -12.82
C MET A 92 15.43 7.20 -14.00
N GLY A 93 14.76 8.31 -13.76
CA GLY A 93 14.28 9.24 -14.80
C GLY A 93 13.13 8.69 -15.65
N THR A 94 12.44 7.64 -15.19
CA THR A 94 11.31 7.03 -15.90
C THR A 94 9.95 7.58 -15.45
N MET A 95 9.90 8.20 -14.26
CA MET A 95 8.72 8.90 -13.74
C MET A 95 8.93 10.42 -13.82
N PRO A 96 8.01 11.18 -14.41
CA PRO A 96 8.11 12.64 -14.47
C PRO A 96 8.19 13.29 -13.09
N GLU A 97 9.03 14.32 -12.94
CA GLU A 97 9.17 15.09 -11.70
C GLU A 97 7.87 15.79 -11.28
N SER A 98 6.97 16.05 -12.22
CA SER A 98 5.67 16.65 -11.95
C SER A 98 4.70 15.75 -11.17
N ILE A 99 4.99 14.45 -11.10
CA ILE A 99 4.18 13.51 -10.29
C ILE A 99 4.44 13.78 -8.82
N LYS A 100 3.36 13.97 -8.08
CA LYS A 100 3.36 14.28 -6.66
C LYS A 100 2.71 13.18 -5.86
N LEU A 101 3.10 13.07 -4.60
CA LEU A 101 2.38 12.30 -3.61
C LEU A 101 1.13 13.10 -3.20
N GLN A 102 0.00 12.42 -3.08
CA GLN A 102 -1.22 12.96 -2.52
C GLN A 102 -1.64 12.08 -1.35
N PRO A 103 -1.37 12.50 -0.13
CA PRO A 103 -1.93 11.84 1.05
C PRO A 103 -3.45 11.88 0.98
N ILE A 104 -4.08 10.83 1.46
CA ILE A 104 -5.54 10.75 1.57
C ILE A 104 -5.93 10.55 3.03
N GLU A 105 -7.11 11.03 3.38
CA GLU A 105 -7.69 10.83 4.69
C GLU A 105 -9.08 10.17 4.55
N PRO A 106 -9.28 9.04 5.18
CA PRO A 106 -8.36 8.25 6.01
C PRO A 106 -7.24 7.59 5.17
N ALA A 107 -6.04 7.50 5.74
CA ALA A 107 -4.86 6.99 5.04
C ALA A 107 -5.02 5.54 4.53
N PHE A 108 -4.25 5.18 3.51
CA PHE A 108 -4.09 3.78 3.11
C PHE A 108 -3.48 2.94 4.23
N SER A 109 -3.72 1.62 4.17
CA SER A 109 -3.05 0.69 5.07
C SER A 109 -1.56 0.61 4.77
N GLY A 110 -0.78 0.59 5.84
CA GLY A 110 0.61 0.19 5.81
C GLY A 110 0.78 -1.30 6.08
N ALA A 111 2.00 -1.79 5.95
CA ALA A 111 2.39 -3.13 6.36
C ALA A 111 3.56 -3.05 7.34
N LEU A 112 3.47 -3.79 8.44
CA LEU A 112 4.61 -3.99 9.33
C LEU A 112 5.45 -5.14 8.77
N ALA A 113 6.72 -4.87 8.51
CA ALA A 113 7.72 -5.89 8.29
C ALA A 113 8.55 -6.07 9.55
N GLY A 114 8.96 -7.28 9.85
CA GLY A 114 9.75 -7.57 11.03
C GLY A 114 10.80 -8.65 10.75
N PHE A 115 11.86 -8.62 11.55
CA PHE A 115 12.84 -9.69 11.55
C PHE A 115 12.42 -10.80 12.52
N CYS A 116 12.62 -12.04 12.10
CA CYS A 116 12.40 -13.20 12.93
C CYS A 116 13.68 -14.01 13.01
N ILE A 117 14.12 -14.33 14.21
CA ILE A 117 15.24 -15.26 14.42
C ILE A 117 14.63 -16.64 14.71
N PRO A 118 14.81 -17.65 13.83
CA PRO A 118 14.32 -18.98 14.12
C PRO A 118 14.93 -19.54 15.41
N LYS A 119 14.15 -20.23 16.21
CA LYS A 119 14.61 -20.83 17.48
C LYS A 119 15.80 -21.80 17.27
N ILE A 120 15.90 -22.38 16.08
CA ILE A 120 16.96 -23.31 15.70
C ILE A 120 18.17 -22.62 15.04
N ALA A 121 18.20 -21.29 14.99
CA ALA A 121 19.34 -20.56 14.44
C ALA A 121 20.62 -20.92 15.23
N LYS A 122 21.69 -21.24 14.47
CA LYS A 122 22.98 -21.67 15.08
C LYS A 122 23.68 -20.53 15.82
N ASP A 123 23.54 -19.30 15.33
CA ASP A 123 24.16 -18.12 15.89
C ASP A 123 23.10 -17.02 16.03
N GLN A 124 22.43 -17.02 17.17
CA GLN A 124 21.40 -16.03 17.50
C GLN A 124 21.99 -14.68 17.86
N GLU A 125 23.21 -14.66 18.41
CA GLU A 125 23.90 -13.42 18.79
C GLU A 125 24.33 -12.63 17.55
N ALA A 126 24.90 -13.31 16.55
CA ALA A 126 25.21 -12.66 15.27
C ALA A 126 23.93 -12.16 14.56
N ALA A 127 22.83 -12.91 14.62
CA ALA A 127 21.55 -12.46 14.05
C ALA A 127 21.01 -11.20 14.77
N LEU A 128 21.10 -11.14 16.09
CA LEU A 128 20.74 -9.94 16.87
C LEU A 128 21.63 -8.74 16.49
N SER A 129 22.92 -8.93 16.36
CA SER A 129 23.85 -7.85 15.95
C SER A 129 23.50 -7.27 14.57
N VAL A 130 23.04 -8.10 13.62
CA VAL A 130 22.56 -7.63 12.32
C VAL A 130 21.28 -6.81 12.46
N ILE A 131 20.34 -7.24 13.31
CA ILE A 131 19.10 -6.50 13.58
C ILE A 131 19.40 -5.16 14.25
N ASP A 132 20.29 -5.14 15.25
CA ASP A 132 20.70 -3.92 15.93
C ASP A 132 21.36 -2.91 14.97
N TYR A 133 22.23 -3.39 14.08
CA TYR A 133 22.78 -2.53 13.03
C TYR A 133 21.69 -2.00 12.10
N TYR A 134 20.77 -2.86 11.65
CA TYR A 134 19.69 -2.43 10.77
C TYR A 134 18.81 -1.35 11.40
N LEU A 135 18.61 -1.39 12.72
CA LEU A 135 17.82 -0.41 13.48
C LEU A 135 18.61 0.87 13.80
N SER A 136 19.88 0.97 13.42
CA SER A 136 20.65 2.21 13.58
C SER A 136 20.17 3.30 12.62
N TYR A 137 20.29 4.56 13.01
CA TYR A 137 19.93 5.70 12.14
C TYR A 137 20.72 5.70 10.84
N GLU A 138 21.99 5.31 10.89
CA GLU A 138 22.85 5.17 9.71
C GLU A 138 22.27 4.16 8.70
N ALA A 139 21.96 2.94 9.16
CA ALA A 139 21.44 1.90 8.30
C ALA A 139 20.03 2.27 7.75
N GLN A 140 19.20 2.95 8.55
CA GLN A 140 17.89 3.40 8.13
C GLN A 140 17.98 4.52 7.06
N ALA A 141 18.91 5.46 7.20
CA ALA A 141 19.16 6.47 6.18
C ALA A 141 19.69 5.85 4.87
N ILE A 142 20.60 4.89 4.96
CA ILE A 142 21.08 4.13 3.79
C ILE A 142 19.91 3.39 3.13
N GLY A 143 19.07 2.72 3.90
CA GLY A 143 17.89 1.98 3.40
C GLY A 143 16.92 2.89 2.65
N TRP A 144 16.65 4.09 3.19
CA TRP A 144 15.84 5.09 2.49
C TRP A 144 16.53 5.56 1.19
N ASN A 145 17.74 6.04 1.26
CA ASN A 145 18.44 6.63 0.10
C ASN A 145 18.76 5.64 -1.03
N THR A 146 18.78 4.32 -0.74
CA THR A 146 19.06 3.30 -1.75
C THR A 146 17.84 2.56 -2.28
N MET A 147 16.84 2.35 -1.44
CA MET A 147 15.66 1.52 -1.76
C MET A 147 14.34 2.22 -1.45
N TYR A 148 14.38 3.41 -0.88
CA TYR A 148 13.20 4.11 -0.35
C TYR A 148 12.40 3.22 0.62
N ALA A 149 13.11 2.40 1.40
CA ALA A 149 12.51 1.60 2.45
C ALA A 149 12.07 2.52 3.59
N SER A 150 10.80 2.42 3.97
CA SER A 150 10.25 3.26 5.06
C SER A 150 11.02 3.02 6.35
N PRO A 151 11.58 4.08 6.98
CA PRO A 151 12.30 3.96 8.23
C PRO A 151 11.37 3.50 9.37
N VAL A 152 11.93 2.75 10.31
CA VAL A 152 11.25 2.29 11.53
C VAL A 152 11.79 2.97 12.81
N VAL A 153 12.57 4.01 12.63
CA VAL A 153 13.14 4.84 13.70
C VAL A 153 12.57 6.25 13.64
N ASP A 154 12.85 7.06 14.64
CA ASP A 154 12.47 8.47 14.67
C ASP A 154 13.08 9.20 13.44
N THR A 155 12.22 9.51 12.47
CA THR A 155 12.64 10.10 11.20
C THR A 155 13.23 11.49 11.34
N ALA A 156 12.87 12.24 12.40
CA ALA A 156 13.43 13.56 12.70
C ALA A 156 14.94 13.54 13.03
N LYS A 157 15.49 12.36 13.30
CA LYS A 157 16.91 12.16 13.56
C LYS A 157 17.70 11.62 12.36
N LEU A 158 17.01 11.40 11.24
CA LEU A 158 17.67 10.99 10.01
C LEU A 158 18.20 12.22 9.28
N GLU A 159 19.42 12.13 8.77
CA GLU A 159 20.10 13.23 8.08
C GLU A 159 20.37 12.85 6.62
N ASN A 160 20.44 13.87 5.76
CA ASN A 160 20.83 13.74 4.35
C ASN A 160 19.97 12.75 3.56
N LEU A 161 18.66 12.83 3.74
CA LEU A 161 17.69 11.97 3.03
C LEU A 161 17.37 12.55 1.65
N ASP A 162 17.46 11.70 0.63
CA ASP A 162 16.91 12.00 -0.69
C ASP A 162 15.38 12.00 -0.62
N HIS A 163 14.72 12.96 -1.27
CA HIS A 163 13.26 13.10 -1.24
C HIS A 163 12.66 13.09 0.18
N ALA A 164 13.27 13.81 1.10
CA ALA A 164 12.81 13.92 2.48
C ALA A 164 11.37 14.45 2.58
N ASP A 165 10.96 15.35 1.65
CA ASP A 165 9.60 15.84 1.51
C ASP A 165 8.57 14.71 1.34
N TRP A 166 8.89 13.68 0.58
CA TRP A 166 8.01 12.51 0.40
C TRP A 166 7.90 11.67 1.66
N LEU A 167 8.97 11.59 2.44
CA LEU A 167 8.93 10.89 3.72
C LEU A 167 8.04 11.61 4.73
N GLU A 168 8.15 12.93 4.81
CA GLU A 168 7.31 13.78 5.66
C GLU A 168 5.84 13.72 5.24
N GLU A 169 5.54 13.84 3.94
CA GLU A 169 4.19 13.80 3.39
C GLU A 169 3.53 12.41 3.56
N THR A 170 4.31 11.33 3.66
CA THR A 170 3.76 9.98 3.86
C THR A 170 3.07 9.84 5.21
N ASN A 171 3.41 10.68 6.19
CA ASN A 171 2.86 10.69 7.54
C ASN A 171 2.72 9.28 8.15
N MET A 172 3.88 8.69 8.45
CA MET A 172 3.97 7.31 8.93
C MET A 172 3.15 7.04 10.20
N ASP A 173 2.91 8.07 11.01
CA ASP A 173 2.16 7.98 12.27
C ASP A 173 0.66 7.76 12.04
N GLU A 174 0.14 8.13 10.87
CA GLU A 174 -1.26 7.96 10.49
C GLU A 174 -1.51 6.69 9.67
N LEU A 175 -0.46 5.93 9.32
CA LEU A 175 -0.63 4.68 8.60
C LEU A 175 -1.46 3.71 9.43
N ARG A 176 -2.46 3.15 8.79
CA ARG A 176 -3.33 2.16 9.41
C ARG A 176 -2.79 0.77 9.20
N TYR A 177 -2.85 0.00 10.25
CA TYR A 177 -2.49 -1.41 10.22
C TYR A 177 -3.75 -2.23 10.50
N PHE A 178 -4.04 -3.20 9.67
CA PHE A 178 -5.15 -4.10 9.88
C PHE A 178 -4.81 -5.52 9.46
N SER A 179 -5.41 -6.48 10.14
CA SER A 179 -5.25 -7.89 9.83
C SER A 179 -6.19 -8.27 8.67
N ILE A 180 -5.62 -8.48 7.50
CA ILE A 180 -6.39 -8.75 6.27
C ILE A 180 -6.39 -10.23 5.90
N GLY A 181 -5.53 -11.04 6.52
CA GLY A 181 -5.24 -12.39 6.07
C GLY A 181 -6.46 -13.29 5.89
N MET A 182 -7.48 -13.10 6.71
CA MET A 182 -8.70 -13.92 6.70
C MET A 182 -9.67 -13.55 5.57
N ILE A 183 -9.72 -12.28 5.16
CA ILE A 183 -10.74 -11.77 4.22
C ILE A 183 -10.25 -11.68 2.76
N GLN A 184 -8.98 -11.92 2.51
CA GLN A 184 -8.41 -11.78 1.16
C GLN A 184 -9.14 -12.63 0.12
N LYS A 185 -9.52 -13.84 0.47
CA LYS A 185 -10.24 -14.74 -0.43
C LYS A 185 -11.62 -14.19 -0.81
N ASP A 186 -12.33 -13.68 0.18
CA ASP A 186 -13.70 -13.20 -0.01
C ASP A 186 -13.73 -11.91 -0.83
N ILE A 187 -12.76 -11.01 -0.61
CA ILE A 187 -12.56 -9.81 -1.45
C ILE A 187 -12.37 -10.21 -2.92
N VAL A 188 -11.53 -11.20 -3.19
CA VAL A 188 -11.25 -11.64 -4.57
C VAL A 188 -12.48 -12.26 -5.21
N VAL A 189 -13.24 -13.05 -4.47
CA VAL A 189 -14.49 -13.66 -4.95
C VAL A 189 -15.50 -12.58 -5.29
N ARG A 190 -15.82 -11.68 -4.35
CA ARG A 190 -16.78 -10.60 -4.59
C ARG A 190 -16.35 -9.66 -5.73
N TRP A 191 -15.06 -9.33 -5.80
CA TRP A 191 -14.55 -8.55 -6.93
C TRP A 191 -14.84 -9.22 -8.27
N ALA A 192 -14.59 -10.54 -8.38
CA ALA A 192 -14.82 -11.29 -9.61
C ALA A 192 -16.29 -11.38 -10.00
N GLU A 193 -17.21 -11.38 -9.01
CA GLU A 193 -18.63 -11.50 -9.22
C GLU A 193 -19.33 -10.15 -9.47
N GLU A 194 -18.92 -9.08 -8.79
CA GLU A 194 -19.64 -7.82 -8.75
C GLU A 194 -18.96 -6.69 -9.57
N ILE A 195 -17.63 -6.62 -9.58
CA ILE A 195 -16.89 -5.50 -10.19
C ILE A 195 -16.26 -5.88 -11.53
N ALA A 196 -15.56 -7.01 -11.60
CA ALA A 196 -14.90 -7.41 -12.84
C ALA A 196 -15.84 -7.53 -14.07
N PRO A 197 -17.11 -7.97 -13.93
CA PRO A 197 -18.04 -8.00 -15.07
C PRO A 197 -18.40 -6.63 -15.63
N LEU A 198 -18.26 -5.56 -14.83
CA LEU A 198 -18.52 -4.19 -15.29
C LEU A 198 -17.49 -3.71 -16.34
N ALA A 199 -16.37 -4.40 -16.50
CA ALA A 199 -15.32 -4.07 -17.48
C ALA A 199 -15.63 -4.54 -18.91
N GLN A 200 -16.74 -5.21 -19.14
CA GLN A 200 -17.10 -5.84 -20.44
C GLN A 200 -17.78 -4.89 -21.41
#